data_1543a39df2cf28538c4dd93e154dc879
#
_entry.id   1543a39df2cf28538c4dd93e154dc879
#
_cell.length_a   1.000
_cell.length_b   1.000
_cell.length_c   1.000
_cell.angle_alpha   90.00
_cell.angle_beta   90.00
_cell.angle_gamma   90.00
#
_symmetry.space_group_name_H-M   'P 1'
#
loop_
_entity.id
_entity.type
_entity.pdbx_description
1 polymer ?
#
loop_
_entity_poly.entity_id
_entity_poly.type
_entity_poly.pdbx_seq_one_letter_code
_entity_poly.pdbx_strand_id
1 'polypeptide(L)'
;SICFLPILFGFLIPVLILINLSMHSFNQNDFFSFVEICLNSISISFIGAFLTILFSFVIVVAVKYHGGKKFAFLAILAGSGYAFPGVILALATTFFLSFVQKNINEFIINFNVDWNFTLIGTFTALLYTYICRFNAIGVGYINSGIQRISPNLLEAGRLQGVSFEKSLFKIIFPLIRPSILTGFLIVFVDIFKE
;
A
#
# COMPACT_ATOMS: atom_id res chain seq x y z
N SER A 1 5.47 9.39 37.85
CA SER A 1 6.59 8.37 37.90
C SER A 1 6.17 6.99 37.45
N ILE A 2 4.94 6.53 37.70
CA ILE A 2 4.46 5.18 37.31
C ILE A 2 4.34 5.05 35.79
N CYS A 3 3.97 6.12 35.06
CA CYS A 3 3.88 6.12 33.61
C CYS A 3 5.24 5.96 32.89
N PHE A 4 6.35 6.18 33.60
CA PHE A 4 7.69 6.04 33.01
C PHE A 4 8.15 4.58 32.94
N LEU A 5 7.64 3.69 33.80
CA LEU A 5 8.00 2.28 33.83
C LEU A 5 7.74 1.55 32.50
N PRO A 6 6.56 1.66 31.87
CA PRO A 6 6.32 1.03 30.57
C PRO A 6 7.29 1.51 29.49
N ILE A 7 7.64 2.80 29.49
CA ILE A 7 8.60 3.39 28.54
C ILE A 7 10.00 2.86 28.78
N LEU A 8 10.40 2.77 30.05
CA LEU A 8 11.72 2.26 30.43
C LEU A 8 11.88 0.78 30.00
N PHE A 9 10.96 -0.07 30.42
CA PHE A 9 11.04 -1.52 30.14
C PHE A 9 10.67 -1.90 28.70
N GLY A 10 9.69 -1.20 28.10
CA GLY A 10 9.19 -1.52 26.78
C GLY A 10 9.97 -0.88 25.63
N PHE A 11 10.70 0.19 25.88
CA PHE A 11 11.43 0.91 24.86
C PHE A 11 12.91 1.14 25.18
N LEU A 12 13.25 1.78 26.29
CA LEU A 12 14.63 2.17 26.59
C LEU A 12 15.56 0.98 26.77
N ILE A 13 15.17 -0.03 27.55
CA ILE A 13 16.01 -1.21 27.79
C ILE A 13 16.23 -2.01 26.49
N PRO A 14 15.20 -2.38 25.70
CA PRO A 14 15.41 -3.06 24.42
C PRO A 14 16.30 -2.27 23.46
N VAL A 15 16.11 -0.96 23.35
CA VAL A 15 16.94 -0.10 22.48
C VAL A 15 18.40 -0.09 22.93
N LEU A 16 18.68 0.06 24.23
CA LEU A 16 20.04 0.02 24.74
C LEU A 16 20.73 -1.34 24.52
N ILE A 17 19.99 -2.43 24.68
CA ILE A 17 20.51 -3.78 24.38
C ILE A 17 20.86 -3.92 22.90
N LEU A 18 19.98 -3.45 22.00
CA LEU A 18 20.21 -3.50 20.54
C LEU A 18 21.42 -2.65 20.15
N ILE A 19 21.55 -1.44 20.70
CA ILE A 19 22.72 -0.59 20.46
C ILE A 19 24.00 -1.29 20.90
N ASN A 20 24.02 -1.86 22.11
CA ASN A 20 25.20 -2.55 22.63
C ASN A 20 25.58 -3.76 21.75
N LEU A 21 24.62 -4.60 21.35
CA LEU A 21 24.84 -5.72 20.46
C LEU A 21 25.35 -5.25 19.08
N SER A 22 24.78 -4.18 18.53
CA SER A 22 25.21 -3.60 17.27
C SER A 22 26.67 -3.12 17.33
N MET A 23 27.06 -2.42 18.39
CA MET A 23 28.42 -1.91 18.54
C MET A 23 29.48 -3.04 18.65
N HIS A 24 29.10 -4.18 19.26
CA HIS A 24 29.99 -5.33 19.38
C HIS A 24 30.10 -6.20 18.13
N SER A 25 29.05 -6.20 17.28
CA SER A 25 28.97 -7.04 16.10
C SER A 25 29.33 -6.29 14.80
N PHE A 26 29.55 -4.98 14.85
CA PHE A 26 29.72 -4.14 13.67
C PHE A 26 31.10 -4.32 13.05
N ASN A 27 31.13 -4.89 11.83
CA ASN A 27 32.35 -5.01 11.03
C ASN A 27 32.25 -4.07 9.81
N GLN A 28 33.36 -3.51 9.34
CA GLN A 28 33.32 -2.56 8.19
C GLN A 28 32.77 -3.20 6.92
N ASN A 29 32.95 -4.51 6.73
CA ASN A 29 32.39 -5.23 5.59
C ASN A 29 30.85 -5.34 5.64
N ASP A 30 30.27 -5.27 6.82
CA ASP A 30 28.81 -5.36 7.00
C ASP A 30 28.09 -4.04 6.72
N PHE A 31 28.85 -2.92 6.72
CA PHE A 31 28.28 -1.60 6.46
C PHE A 31 27.69 -1.47 5.04
N PHE A 32 28.42 -1.95 4.03
CA PHE A 32 27.94 -1.91 2.65
C PHE A 32 26.69 -2.78 2.46
N SER A 33 26.70 -3.98 3.01
CA SER A 33 25.53 -4.88 2.99
C SER A 33 24.33 -4.27 3.73
N PHE A 34 24.56 -3.61 4.85
CA PHE A 34 23.54 -2.90 5.60
C PHE A 34 22.91 -1.75 4.80
N VAL A 35 23.76 -0.93 4.14
CA VAL A 35 23.27 0.17 3.29
C VAL A 35 22.44 -0.38 2.11
N GLU A 36 22.89 -1.47 1.49
CA GLU A 36 22.15 -2.12 0.39
C GLU A 36 20.76 -2.61 0.87
N ILE A 37 20.69 -3.28 2.01
CA ILE A 37 19.43 -3.72 2.62
C ILE A 37 18.50 -2.54 2.91
N CYS A 38 19.04 -1.46 3.48
CA CYS A 38 18.27 -0.25 3.75
C CYS A 38 17.70 0.38 2.47
N LEU A 39 18.54 0.51 1.42
CA LEU A 39 18.09 1.07 0.15
C LEU A 39 17.03 0.20 -0.52
N ASN A 40 17.19 -1.11 -0.48
CA ASN A 40 16.20 -2.05 -0.99
C ASN A 40 14.87 -1.92 -0.21
N SER A 41 14.91 -1.87 1.11
CA SER A 41 13.71 -1.70 1.95
C SER A 41 13.00 -0.38 1.68
N ILE A 42 13.74 0.73 1.55
CA ILE A 42 13.19 2.05 1.21
C ILE A 42 12.55 2.01 -0.18
N SER A 43 13.23 1.41 -1.17
CA SER A 43 12.74 1.33 -2.55
C SER A 43 11.45 0.51 -2.64
N ILE A 44 11.40 -0.65 -1.98
CA ILE A 44 10.21 -1.51 -1.91
C ILE A 44 9.05 -0.77 -1.27
N SER A 45 9.30 -0.14 -0.13
CA SER A 45 8.27 0.59 0.61
C SER A 45 7.75 1.78 -0.20
N PHE A 46 8.61 2.49 -0.90
CA PHE A 46 8.22 3.61 -1.76
C PHE A 46 7.34 3.15 -2.92
N ILE A 47 7.75 2.11 -3.64
CA ILE A 47 7.00 1.56 -4.77
C ILE A 47 5.66 0.98 -4.27
N GLY A 48 5.68 0.22 -3.18
CA GLY A 48 4.48 -0.35 -2.57
C GLY A 48 3.47 0.72 -2.14
N ALA A 49 3.94 1.78 -1.47
CA ALA A 49 3.09 2.90 -1.07
C ALA A 49 2.52 3.64 -2.27
N PHE A 50 3.35 3.91 -3.29
CA PHE A 50 2.91 4.58 -4.51
C PHE A 50 1.81 3.80 -5.22
N LEU A 51 2.01 2.50 -5.43
CA LEU A 51 1.02 1.63 -6.05
C LEU A 51 -0.26 1.54 -5.20
N THR A 52 -0.14 1.37 -3.90
CA THR A 52 -1.30 1.31 -2.99
C THR A 52 -2.14 2.59 -3.06
N ILE A 53 -1.51 3.76 -3.04
CA ILE A 53 -2.22 5.04 -3.16
C ILE A 53 -2.85 5.21 -4.54
N LEU A 54 -2.18 4.78 -5.60
CA LEU A 54 -2.71 4.82 -6.95
C LEU A 54 -3.99 3.97 -7.06
N PHE A 55 -3.96 2.71 -6.60
CA PHE A 55 -5.13 1.83 -6.57
C PHE A 55 -6.25 2.40 -5.69
N SER A 56 -5.91 2.90 -4.51
CA SER A 56 -6.87 3.55 -3.61
C SER A 56 -7.55 4.75 -4.27
N PHE A 57 -6.80 5.57 -5.00
CA PHE A 57 -7.35 6.72 -5.73
C PHE A 57 -8.35 6.27 -6.80
N VAL A 58 -7.99 5.27 -7.60
CA VAL A 58 -8.89 4.71 -8.62
C VAL A 58 -10.20 4.18 -8.00
N ILE A 59 -10.09 3.42 -6.89
CA ILE A 59 -11.26 2.87 -6.19
C ILE A 59 -12.17 3.99 -5.68
N VAL A 60 -11.61 4.98 -4.98
CA VAL A 60 -12.43 6.07 -4.40
C VAL A 60 -13.10 6.90 -5.47
N VAL A 61 -12.39 7.21 -6.58
CA VAL A 61 -12.95 7.93 -7.72
C VAL A 61 -14.07 7.11 -8.37
N ALA A 62 -13.87 5.81 -8.59
CA ALA A 62 -14.88 4.93 -9.16
C ALA A 62 -16.14 4.87 -8.30
N VAL A 63 -15.99 4.71 -6.99
CA VAL A 63 -17.14 4.68 -6.05
C VAL A 63 -17.87 6.01 -6.01
N LYS A 64 -17.15 7.12 -5.94
CA LYS A 64 -17.74 8.44 -5.75
C LYS A 64 -18.47 8.94 -7.00
N TYR A 65 -17.94 8.67 -8.20
CA TYR A 65 -18.43 9.30 -9.43
C TYR A 65 -19.21 8.37 -10.36
N HIS A 66 -18.93 7.07 -10.35
CA HIS A 66 -19.74 6.12 -11.12
C HIS A 66 -20.90 5.56 -10.30
N GLY A 67 -20.75 5.52 -8.97
CA GLY A 67 -21.80 5.09 -8.05
C GLY A 67 -22.20 3.62 -8.22
N GLY A 68 -23.23 3.22 -7.45
CA GLY A 68 -23.83 1.90 -7.53
C GLY A 68 -23.34 0.92 -6.48
N LYS A 69 -24.22 -0.03 -6.15
CA LYS A 69 -23.98 -1.04 -5.09
C LYS A 69 -22.73 -1.88 -5.35
N LYS A 70 -22.40 -2.15 -6.62
CA LYS A 70 -21.23 -2.95 -7.01
C LYS A 70 -19.91 -2.26 -6.63
N PHE A 71 -19.78 -0.95 -6.91
CA PHE A 71 -18.56 -0.19 -6.57
C PHE A 71 -18.42 0.00 -5.07
N ALA A 72 -19.52 0.23 -4.35
CA ALA A 72 -19.51 0.30 -2.89
C ALA A 72 -19.06 -1.04 -2.26
N PHE A 73 -19.51 -2.18 -2.78
CA PHE A 73 -19.07 -3.50 -2.34
C PHE A 73 -17.58 -3.74 -2.60
N LEU A 74 -17.08 -3.38 -3.79
CA LEU A 74 -15.66 -3.47 -4.10
C LEU A 74 -14.80 -2.61 -3.16
N ALA A 75 -15.26 -1.42 -2.78
CA ALA A 75 -14.55 -0.59 -1.83
C ALA A 75 -14.47 -1.21 -0.43
N ILE A 76 -15.54 -1.86 0.02
CA ILE A 76 -15.55 -2.59 1.30
C ILE A 76 -14.56 -3.76 1.24
N LEU A 77 -14.57 -4.55 0.15
CA LEU A 77 -13.61 -5.64 -0.04
C LEU A 77 -12.18 -5.13 -0.07
N ALA A 78 -11.92 -4.07 -0.82
CA ALA A 78 -10.59 -3.47 -0.92
C ALA A 78 -10.10 -2.90 0.43
N GLY A 79 -11.02 -2.48 1.30
CA GLY A 79 -10.73 -1.98 2.64
C GLY A 79 -10.59 -3.08 3.70
N SER A 80 -10.98 -4.32 3.43
CA SER A 80 -11.00 -5.40 4.43
C SER A 80 -9.61 -5.98 4.74
N GLY A 81 -8.62 -5.80 3.85
CA GLY A 81 -7.30 -6.40 4.00
C GLY A 81 -6.57 -5.99 5.28
N TYR A 82 -6.76 -4.76 5.75
CA TYR A 82 -6.13 -4.27 6.98
C TYR A 82 -6.69 -4.91 8.27
N ALA A 83 -7.92 -5.45 8.20
CA ALA A 83 -8.56 -6.13 9.34
C ALA A 83 -7.93 -7.49 9.66
N PHE A 84 -7.22 -8.09 8.71
CA PHE A 84 -6.59 -9.38 8.89
C PHE A 84 -5.16 -9.26 9.46
N PRO A 85 -4.74 -10.16 10.38
CA PRO A 85 -3.35 -10.27 10.78
C PRO A 85 -2.44 -10.48 9.55
N GLY A 86 -1.28 -9.79 9.51
CA GLY A 86 -0.39 -9.82 8.34
C GLY A 86 0.01 -11.22 7.90
N VAL A 87 0.30 -12.11 8.85
CA VAL A 87 0.67 -13.51 8.57
C VAL A 87 -0.45 -14.25 7.85
N ILE A 88 -1.71 -14.06 8.27
CA ILE A 88 -2.86 -14.73 7.65
C ILE A 88 -3.05 -14.20 6.22
N LEU A 89 -2.94 -12.89 6.04
CA LEU A 89 -3.05 -12.28 4.71
C LEU A 89 -1.91 -12.72 3.79
N ALA A 90 -0.68 -12.81 4.30
CA ALA A 90 0.47 -13.29 3.53
C ALA A 90 0.26 -14.74 3.06
N LEU A 91 -0.23 -15.63 3.93
CA LEU A 91 -0.57 -17.00 3.55
C LEU A 91 -1.68 -17.03 2.49
N ALA A 92 -2.76 -16.28 2.70
CA ALA A 92 -3.89 -16.22 1.76
C ALA A 92 -3.46 -15.72 0.38
N THR A 93 -2.64 -14.65 0.33
CA THR A 93 -2.12 -14.13 -0.93
C THR A 93 -1.15 -15.10 -1.60
N THR A 94 -0.32 -15.81 -0.84
CA THR A 94 0.57 -16.85 -1.37
C THR A 94 -0.22 -18.01 -1.98
N PHE A 95 -1.26 -18.50 -1.32
CA PHE A 95 -2.13 -19.54 -1.89
C PHE A 95 -2.84 -19.06 -3.15
N PHE A 96 -3.37 -17.85 -3.16
CA PHE A 96 -4.01 -17.26 -4.33
C PHE A 96 -3.03 -17.14 -5.50
N LEU A 97 -1.84 -16.60 -5.27
CA LEU A 97 -0.82 -16.45 -6.31
C LEU A 97 -0.29 -17.80 -6.80
N SER A 98 -0.20 -18.81 -5.92
CA SER A 98 0.11 -20.20 -6.31
C SER A 98 -0.91 -20.75 -7.27
N PHE A 99 -2.19 -20.55 -6.97
CA PHE A 99 -3.28 -20.98 -7.85
C PHE A 99 -3.22 -20.27 -9.20
N VAL A 100 -2.99 -18.96 -9.22
CA VAL A 100 -2.85 -18.17 -10.47
C VAL A 100 -1.64 -18.65 -11.26
N GLN A 101 -0.48 -18.82 -10.62
CA GLN A 101 0.74 -19.32 -11.27
C GLN A 101 0.53 -20.70 -11.91
N LYS A 102 -0.12 -21.62 -11.18
CA LYS A 102 -0.42 -22.96 -11.69
C LYS A 102 -1.27 -22.90 -12.96
N ASN A 103 -2.38 -22.15 -12.94
CA ASN A 103 -3.26 -22.03 -14.10
C ASN A 103 -2.57 -21.37 -15.30
N ILE A 104 -1.72 -20.36 -15.07
CA ILE A 104 -0.94 -19.72 -16.14
C ILE A 104 0.03 -20.72 -16.74
N ASN A 105 0.75 -21.48 -15.92
CA ASN A 105 1.71 -22.47 -16.41
C ASN A 105 1.02 -23.60 -17.18
N GLU A 106 -0.13 -24.10 -16.72
CA GLU A 106 -0.94 -25.09 -17.48
C GLU A 106 -1.38 -24.53 -18.84
N PHE A 107 -1.77 -23.24 -18.88
CA PHE A 107 -2.12 -22.58 -20.14
C PHE A 107 -0.91 -22.47 -21.08
N ILE A 108 0.26 -22.07 -20.59
CA ILE A 108 1.50 -21.93 -21.36
C ILE A 108 1.93 -23.29 -21.95
N ILE A 109 1.85 -24.36 -21.18
CA ILE A 109 2.20 -25.73 -21.63
C ILE A 109 1.29 -26.17 -22.78
N ASN A 110 0.01 -25.83 -22.75
CA ASN A 110 -0.94 -26.15 -23.83
C ASN A 110 -0.58 -25.47 -25.17
N PHE A 111 0.21 -24.42 -25.16
CA PHE A 111 0.73 -23.75 -26.37
C PHE A 111 2.13 -24.21 -26.79
N ASN A 112 2.66 -25.29 -26.18
CA ASN A 112 4.01 -25.83 -26.44
C ASN A 112 5.13 -24.80 -26.26
N VAL A 113 4.98 -23.90 -25.30
CA VAL A 113 6.00 -22.92 -24.94
C VAL A 113 6.75 -23.43 -23.72
N ASP A 114 8.05 -23.65 -23.85
CA ASP A 114 8.94 -24.08 -22.74
C ASP A 114 9.32 -22.89 -21.86
N TRP A 115 8.33 -22.22 -21.26
CA TRP A 115 8.54 -21.13 -20.33
C TRP A 115 7.78 -21.36 -19.03
N ASN A 116 8.50 -21.36 -17.92
CA ASN A 116 7.92 -21.44 -16.58
C ASN A 116 7.73 -20.04 -16.00
N PHE A 117 6.48 -19.65 -15.83
CA PHE A 117 6.11 -18.40 -15.15
C PHE A 117 6.16 -18.60 -13.64
N THR A 118 6.98 -17.81 -12.94
CA THR A 118 7.09 -17.82 -11.47
C THR A 118 6.59 -16.51 -10.89
N LEU A 119 5.59 -16.57 -10.02
CA LEU A 119 5.04 -15.43 -9.27
C LEU A 119 5.49 -15.44 -7.81
N ILE A 120 5.51 -16.63 -7.21
CA ILE A 120 5.86 -16.79 -5.79
C ILE A 120 7.34 -16.52 -5.58
N GLY A 121 7.66 -15.82 -4.49
CA GLY A 121 9.04 -15.41 -4.17
C GLY A 121 9.54 -14.23 -4.99
N THR A 122 8.67 -13.62 -5.83
CA THR A 122 9.03 -12.44 -6.60
C THR A 122 8.63 -11.15 -5.87
N PHE A 123 9.25 -10.08 -6.29
CA PHE A 123 8.94 -8.72 -5.84
C PHE A 123 7.48 -8.33 -6.11
N THR A 124 6.92 -8.79 -7.23
CA THR A 124 5.53 -8.52 -7.61
C THR A 124 4.53 -9.15 -6.65
N ALA A 125 4.81 -10.36 -6.14
CA ALA A 125 3.97 -11.01 -5.14
C ALA A 125 3.95 -10.23 -3.82
N LEU A 126 5.11 -9.72 -3.40
CA LEU A 126 5.23 -8.89 -2.21
C LEU A 126 4.44 -7.58 -2.34
N LEU A 127 4.61 -6.87 -3.47
CA LEU A 127 3.86 -5.64 -3.75
C LEU A 127 2.35 -5.87 -3.80
N TYR A 128 1.90 -6.98 -4.40
CA TYR A 128 0.49 -7.36 -4.41
C TYR A 128 -0.06 -7.53 -2.99
N THR A 129 0.69 -8.22 -2.12
CA THR A 129 0.30 -8.42 -0.72
C THR A 129 0.21 -7.09 0.04
N TYR A 130 1.15 -6.17 -0.18
CA TYR A 130 1.12 -4.84 0.43
C TYR A 130 -0.07 -4.01 -0.06
N ILE A 131 -0.38 -4.04 -1.36
CA ILE A 131 -1.55 -3.36 -1.90
C ILE A 131 -2.82 -3.92 -1.24
N CYS A 132 -2.98 -5.23 -1.17
CA CYS A 132 -4.14 -5.86 -0.52
C CYS A 132 -4.27 -5.45 0.95
N ARG A 133 -3.16 -5.35 1.67
CA ARG A 133 -3.15 -5.03 3.10
C ARG A 133 -3.43 -3.56 3.38
N PHE A 134 -2.70 -2.67 2.72
CA PHE A 134 -2.68 -1.25 3.07
C PHE A 134 -3.64 -0.37 2.27
N ASN A 135 -4.37 -0.96 1.31
CA ASN A 135 -5.33 -0.21 0.49
C ASN A 135 -6.43 0.48 1.32
N ALA A 136 -6.83 -0.13 2.45
CA ALA A 136 -7.80 0.47 3.38
C ALA A 136 -7.35 1.86 3.88
N ILE A 137 -6.06 1.99 4.21
CA ILE A 137 -5.47 3.25 4.68
C ILE A 137 -5.53 4.30 3.56
N GLY A 138 -5.08 3.94 2.37
CA GLY A 138 -5.11 4.82 1.20
C GLY A 138 -6.52 5.29 0.86
N VAL A 139 -7.49 4.37 0.82
CA VAL A 139 -8.91 4.67 0.59
C VAL A 139 -9.44 5.64 1.66
N GLY A 140 -9.12 5.42 2.93
CA GLY A 140 -9.54 6.28 4.04
C GLY A 140 -9.05 7.73 3.89
N TYR A 141 -7.77 7.93 3.62
CA TYR A 141 -7.17 9.27 3.45
C TYR A 141 -7.68 9.98 2.20
N ILE A 142 -7.79 9.29 1.07
CA ILE A 142 -8.28 9.89 -0.17
C ILE A 142 -9.76 10.23 -0.06
N ASN A 143 -10.56 9.35 0.50
CA ASN A 143 -11.99 9.60 0.71
C ASN A 143 -12.21 10.81 1.64
N SER A 144 -11.45 10.91 2.73
CA SER A 144 -11.48 12.07 3.63
C SER A 144 -11.09 13.38 2.90
N GLY A 145 -10.14 13.31 1.96
CA GLY A 145 -9.79 14.46 1.12
C GLY A 145 -10.92 14.87 0.19
N ILE A 146 -11.56 13.91 -0.46
CA ILE A 146 -12.67 14.19 -1.39
C ILE A 146 -13.91 14.71 -0.66
N GLN A 147 -14.18 14.24 0.56
CA GLN A 147 -15.32 14.73 1.36
C GLN A 147 -15.21 16.21 1.74
N ARG A 148 -14.01 16.79 1.74
CA ARG A 148 -13.80 18.22 1.98
C ARG A 148 -14.11 19.10 0.78
N ILE A 149 -14.29 18.52 -0.41
CA ILE A 149 -14.63 19.26 -1.63
C ILE A 149 -16.12 19.52 -1.63
N SER A 150 -16.51 20.81 -1.74
CA SER A 150 -17.92 21.18 -1.87
C SER A 150 -18.54 20.58 -3.13
N PRO A 151 -19.72 19.94 -3.04
CA PRO A 151 -20.45 19.44 -4.20
C PRO A 151 -20.70 20.51 -5.26
N ASN A 152 -20.96 21.76 -4.82
CA ASN A 152 -21.24 22.88 -5.68
C ASN A 152 -20.09 23.22 -6.65
N LEU A 153 -18.85 22.92 -6.24
CA LEU A 153 -17.68 23.17 -7.09
C LEU A 153 -17.67 22.27 -8.33
N LEU A 154 -18.09 21.02 -8.17
CA LEU A 154 -18.17 20.05 -9.27
C LEU A 154 -19.37 20.34 -10.18
N GLU A 155 -20.48 20.75 -9.60
CA GLU A 155 -21.68 21.15 -10.33
C GLU A 155 -21.43 22.41 -11.17
N ALA A 156 -20.75 23.40 -10.62
CA ALA A 156 -20.34 24.59 -11.35
C ALA A 156 -19.45 24.26 -12.56
N GLY A 157 -18.51 23.32 -12.39
CA GLY A 157 -17.67 22.82 -13.49
C GLY A 157 -18.49 22.15 -14.58
N ARG A 158 -19.49 21.34 -14.22
CA ARG A 158 -20.41 20.70 -15.18
C ARG A 158 -21.25 21.69 -15.95
N LEU A 159 -21.77 22.72 -15.27
CA LEU A 159 -22.55 23.80 -15.91
C LEU A 159 -21.71 24.58 -16.92
N GLN A 160 -20.40 24.68 -16.74
CA GLN A 160 -19.48 25.30 -17.69
C GLN A 160 -19.03 24.35 -18.82
N GLY A 161 -19.61 23.13 -18.91
CA GLY A 161 -19.26 22.15 -19.95
C GLY A 161 -17.91 21.45 -19.75
N VAL A 162 -17.35 21.52 -18.53
CA VAL A 162 -16.09 20.83 -18.23
C VAL A 162 -16.33 19.31 -18.12
N SER A 163 -15.60 18.52 -18.93
CA SER A 163 -15.69 17.08 -18.89
C SER A 163 -15.24 16.54 -17.52
N PHE A 164 -15.72 15.35 -17.15
CA PHE A 164 -15.37 14.69 -15.87
C PHE A 164 -13.86 14.54 -15.70
N GLU A 165 -13.16 14.11 -16.75
CA GLU A 165 -11.70 13.93 -16.71
C GLU A 165 -10.96 15.25 -16.42
N LYS A 166 -11.38 16.33 -17.06
CA LYS A 166 -10.81 17.66 -16.80
C LYS A 166 -11.10 18.13 -15.37
N SER A 167 -12.30 17.87 -14.85
CA SER A 167 -12.64 18.17 -13.45
C SER A 167 -11.80 17.34 -12.48
N LEU A 168 -11.57 16.07 -12.79
CA LEU A 168 -10.75 15.17 -11.96
C LEU A 168 -9.31 15.70 -11.83
N PHE A 169 -8.65 15.99 -12.94
CA PHE A 169 -7.24 16.40 -12.93
C PHE A 169 -7.02 17.88 -12.59
N LYS A 170 -7.93 18.78 -12.97
CA LYS A 170 -7.75 20.22 -12.75
C LYS A 170 -8.36 20.75 -11.45
N ILE A 171 -9.36 20.04 -10.90
CA ILE A 171 -10.06 20.50 -9.69
C ILE A 171 -9.83 19.53 -8.54
N ILE A 172 -10.23 18.26 -8.70
CA ILE A 172 -10.22 17.30 -7.61
C ILE A 172 -8.80 16.96 -7.17
N PHE A 173 -7.97 16.51 -8.10
CA PHE A 173 -6.61 16.06 -7.81
C PHE A 173 -5.77 17.13 -7.09
N PRO A 174 -5.70 18.41 -7.53
CA PRO A 174 -4.97 19.45 -6.80
C PRO A 174 -5.48 19.69 -5.38
N LEU A 175 -6.80 19.66 -5.18
CA LEU A 175 -7.41 19.91 -3.87
C LEU A 175 -7.15 18.80 -2.87
N ILE A 176 -7.04 17.55 -3.32
CA ILE A 176 -6.78 16.41 -2.44
C ILE A 176 -5.30 16.04 -2.32
N ARG A 177 -4.39 16.74 -2.98
CA ARG A 177 -2.94 16.50 -2.88
C ARG A 177 -2.43 16.33 -1.44
N PRO A 178 -2.81 17.18 -0.48
CA PRO A 178 -2.37 17.01 0.90
C PRO A 178 -2.80 15.67 1.49
N SER A 179 -4.04 15.23 1.21
CA SER A 179 -4.57 13.94 1.68
C SER A 179 -3.88 12.76 1.00
N ILE A 180 -3.56 12.87 -0.29
CA ILE A 180 -2.78 11.86 -1.02
C ILE A 180 -1.39 11.73 -0.42
N LEU A 181 -0.69 12.85 -0.19
CA LEU A 181 0.66 12.85 0.40
C LEU A 181 0.66 12.28 1.82
N THR A 182 -0.31 12.67 2.65
CA THR A 182 -0.44 12.11 4.00
C THR A 182 -0.70 10.61 3.96
N GLY A 183 -1.62 10.16 3.11
CA GLY A 183 -1.90 8.74 2.90
C GLY A 183 -0.66 7.98 2.43
N PHE A 184 0.08 8.55 1.48
CA PHE A 184 1.33 7.98 0.98
C PHE A 184 2.38 7.82 2.11
N LEU A 185 2.60 8.86 2.91
CA LEU A 185 3.57 8.80 4.00
C LEU A 185 3.20 7.75 5.05
N ILE A 186 1.94 7.65 5.42
CA ILE A 186 1.49 6.65 6.39
C ILE A 186 1.65 5.24 5.83
N VAL A 187 1.20 4.99 4.59
CA VAL A 187 1.37 3.68 3.95
C VAL A 187 2.85 3.34 3.77
N PHE A 188 3.69 4.30 3.40
CA PHE A 188 5.13 4.11 3.28
C PHE A 188 5.76 3.65 4.60
N VAL A 189 5.45 4.34 5.72
CA VAL A 189 5.95 3.97 7.04
C VAL A 189 5.41 2.60 7.46
N ASP A 190 4.16 2.30 7.15
CA ASP A 190 3.55 1.02 7.50
C ASP A 190 4.17 -0.15 6.73
N ILE A 191 4.49 0.03 5.44
CA ILE A 191 5.22 -0.98 4.65
C ILE A 191 6.67 -1.10 5.13
N PHE A 192 7.32 0.03 5.45
CA PHE A 192 8.73 0.05 5.84
C PHE A 192 9.01 -0.70 7.16
N LYS A 193 8.04 -0.76 8.05
CA LYS A 193 8.17 -1.48 9.33
C LYS A 193 7.78 -2.97 9.26
N GLU A 194 7.23 -3.46 8.14
CA GLU A 194 6.89 -4.88 7.92
C GLU A 194 8.12 -5.67 7.51
#